data_e27e9c5f2bfc6d93aa67477018acfa37
#
_entry.id   e27e9c5f2bfc6d93aa67477018acfa37
#
_cell.length_a   1.000
_cell.length_b   1.000
_cell.length_c   1.000
_cell.angle_alpha   90.00
_cell.angle_beta   90.00
_cell.angle_gamma   90.00
#
_symmetry.space_group_name_H-M   'P 1'
#
loop_
_entity.id
_entity.type
_entity.pdbx_description
1 polymer ?
#
loop_
_entity_poly.entity_id
_entity_poly.type
_entity_poly.pdbx_seq_one_letter_code
_entity_poly.pdbx_strand_id
1 'polypeptide(L)'
;MKIDILTADGSPLGVTMATLQGDDPHQIGVGGAELGLLTMCELWAKRGDDVTLYNTPRGFDKSPFHQSNIQDFNGAQDRDVLIIFRSPNYQVDGAKGKKIWWSCDQYTIGSFKYFAPKVDKIVTISQFHADYFKKEYGIENTTVIDLPVRTWEYEQDITKVPKRCLFSSIPDRGLGILLGMWPNIVNTVPEASLVITSDYRLWGVQAPMNNQYVAMVANLKNVTMRGAIRRSELVQEQLKAEVLPYPCNYDELFCYAVAEAEVAGILPVTPHIGALDTTNFGWFSGRDEFADTIIKALNTPRESVSISEGVFTKLAKTRFGPERILAEWDKVFAS
;
A
#
# COMPACT_ATOMS: atom_id res chain seq x y z
N MET A 1 -22.93 -9.00 -8.47
CA MET A 1 -23.55 -8.44 -7.23
C MET A 1 -23.59 -6.94 -7.33
N LYS A 2 -24.46 -6.29 -6.52
CA LYS A 2 -24.42 -4.84 -6.33
C LYS A 2 -23.64 -4.51 -5.07
N ILE A 3 -22.49 -3.84 -5.24
CA ILE A 3 -21.53 -3.53 -4.17
C ILE A 3 -21.41 -2.02 -4.06
N ASP A 4 -21.86 -1.47 -2.94
CA ASP A 4 -21.65 -0.07 -2.61
C ASP A 4 -20.50 0.04 -1.59
N ILE A 5 -19.58 0.98 -1.83
CA ILE A 5 -18.47 1.27 -0.93
C ILE A 5 -18.60 2.71 -0.45
N LEU A 6 -18.70 2.88 0.85
CA LEU A 6 -18.86 4.19 1.50
C LEU A 6 -17.58 4.57 2.22
N THR A 7 -16.99 5.68 1.81
CA THR A 7 -15.87 6.32 2.52
C THR A 7 -16.38 7.46 3.40
N ALA A 8 -15.65 7.78 4.44
CA ALA A 8 -15.86 9.02 5.19
C ALA A 8 -14.55 9.37 5.85
N ASP A 9 -14.06 10.59 5.67
CA ASP A 9 -13.02 11.15 6.48
C ASP A 9 -11.71 11.60 5.90
N GLY A 10 -10.73 11.78 6.79
CA GLY A 10 -9.37 12.23 6.63
C GLY A 10 -8.43 11.50 5.65
N SER A 11 -8.90 10.50 4.92
CA SER A 11 -8.21 10.03 3.72
C SER A 11 -8.27 11.07 2.62
N PRO A 12 -7.38 11.06 1.63
CA PRO A 12 -7.56 11.87 0.44
C PRO A 12 -8.85 11.47 -0.27
N LEU A 13 -9.95 12.13 0.11
CA LEU A 13 -11.23 11.98 -0.57
C LEU A 13 -11.11 12.43 -2.02
N GLY A 14 -11.90 11.84 -2.89
CA GLY A 14 -11.97 12.22 -4.29
C GLY A 14 -10.87 11.61 -5.16
N VAL A 15 -10.10 10.65 -4.66
CA VAL A 15 -9.15 9.89 -5.48
C VAL A 15 -9.89 9.01 -6.49
N THR A 16 -9.34 8.92 -7.70
CA THR A 16 -9.91 8.20 -8.83
C THR A 16 -8.86 7.31 -9.48
N MET A 17 -9.23 6.53 -10.49
CA MET A 17 -8.24 5.81 -11.29
C MET A 17 -7.25 6.75 -11.98
N ALA A 18 -7.69 7.96 -12.38
CA ALA A 18 -6.78 8.98 -12.90
C ALA A 18 -5.75 9.42 -11.86
N THR A 19 -6.16 9.60 -10.59
CA THR A 19 -5.24 9.89 -9.48
C THR A 19 -4.23 8.75 -9.28
N LEU A 20 -4.69 7.50 -9.30
CA LEU A 20 -3.83 6.33 -9.17
C LEU A 20 -2.78 6.27 -10.29
N GLN A 21 -3.19 6.54 -11.53
CA GLN A 21 -2.29 6.52 -12.69
C GLN A 21 -1.36 7.74 -12.77
N GLY A 22 -1.64 8.80 -12.02
CA GLY A 22 -0.89 10.05 -12.04
C GLY A 22 -1.32 11.01 -13.14
N ASP A 23 -2.55 10.88 -13.61
CA ASP A 23 -3.18 11.75 -14.62
C ASP A 23 -4.06 12.86 -14.01
N ASP A 24 -4.27 12.82 -12.70
CA ASP A 24 -4.96 13.87 -11.94
C ASP A 24 -4.02 15.08 -11.73
N PRO A 25 -4.37 16.29 -12.22
CA PRO A 25 -3.51 17.46 -12.07
C PRO A 25 -3.35 17.92 -10.61
N HIS A 26 -4.24 17.50 -9.72
CA HIS A 26 -4.24 17.89 -8.31
C HIS A 26 -3.45 16.94 -7.40
N GLN A 27 -3.30 15.67 -7.83
CA GLN A 27 -2.62 14.67 -7.02
C GLN A 27 -2.03 13.56 -7.89
N ILE A 28 -0.71 13.41 -7.85
CA ILE A 28 0.01 12.34 -8.53
C ILE A 28 0.16 11.16 -7.59
N GLY A 29 -0.63 10.10 -7.83
CA GLY A 29 -0.60 8.88 -7.03
C GLY A 29 -1.47 8.92 -5.78
N VAL A 30 -1.50 7.81 -5.08
CA VAL A 30 -2.37 7.55 -3.91
C VAL A 30 -1.59 6.84 -2.82
N GLY A 31 -2.09 6.90 -1.58
CA GLY A 31 -1.60 6.08 -0.47
C GLY A 31 -1.96 4.60 -0.63
N GLY A 32 -1.36 3.74 0.22
CA GLY A 32 -1.56 2.29 0.12
C GLY A 32 -3.01 1.86 0.33
N ALA A 33 -3.72 2.46 1.28
CA ALA A 33 -5.13 2.12 1.52
C ALA A 33 -6.01 2.45 0.30
N GLU A 34 -5.82 3.64 -0.30
CA GLU A 34 -6.53 4.08 -1.49
C GLU A 34 -6.15 3.25 -2.73
N LEU A 35 -4.88 2.82 -2.84
CA LEU A 35 -4.44 1.90 -3.89
C LEU A 35 -5.20 0.57 -3.79
N GLY A 36 -5.31 0.01 -2.58
CA GLY A 36 -6.08 -1.21 -2.32
C GLY A 36 -7.55 -1.05 -2.67
N LEU A 37 -8.17 0.04 -2.22
CA LEU A 37 -9.57 0.37 -2.50
C LEU A 37 -9.86 0.44 -4.01
N LEU A 38 -9.13 1.27 -4.73
CA LEU A 38 -9.34 1.47 -6.17
C LEU A 38 -9.06 0.19 -6.96
N THR A 39 -8.05 -0.59 -6.54
CA THR A 39 -7.75 -1.90 -7.15
C THR A 39 -8.90 -2.88 -6.95
N MET A 40 -9.47 -2.96 -5.75
CA MET A 40 -10.62 -3.84 -5.52
C MET A 40 -11.86 -3.40 -6.28
N CYS A 41 -12.16 -2.10 -6.31
CA CYS A 41 -13.27 -1.58 -7.13
C CYS A 41 -13.12 -1.98 -8.61
N GLU A 42 -11.91 -1.83 -9.16
CA GLU A 42 -11.61 -2.23 -10.55
C GLU A 42 -11.77 -3.74 -10.75
N LEU A 43 -11.28 -4.57 -9.83
CA LEU A 43 -11.35 -6.02 -9.92
C LEU A 43 -12.79 -6.53 -9.86
N TRP A 44 -13.60 -6.02 -8.93
CA TRP A 44 -15.02 -6.39 -8.85
C TRP A 44 -15.79 -5.96 -10.10
N ALA A 45 -15.58 -4.73 -10.57
CA ALA A 45 -16.22 -4.25 -11.79
C ALA A 45 -15.82 -5.06 -13.03
N LYS A 46 -14.53 -5.40 -13.20
CA LYS A 46 -14.04 -6.28 -14.28
C LYS A 46 -14.62 -7.69 -14.22
N ARG A 47 -14.95 -8.17 -13.03
CA ARG A 47 -15.64 -9.44 -12.81
C ARG A 47 -17.12 -9.40 -13.21
N GLY A 48 -17.68 -8.21 -13.43
CA GLY A 48 -19.08 -7.99 -13.79
C GLY A 48 -20.00 -7.61 -12.62
N ASP A 49 -19.45 -7.24 -11.48
CA ASP A 49 -20.22 -6.67 -10.38
C ASP A 49 -20.59 -5.21 -10.66
N ASP A 50 -21.77 -4.79 -10.18
CA ASP A 50 -22.22 -3.40 -10.19
C ASP A 50 -21.64 -2.67 -8.98
N VAL A 51 -20.58 -1.91 -9.19
CA VAL A 51 -19.78 -1.29 -8.11
C VAL A 51 -19.98 0.21 -8.08
N THR A 52 -20.35 0.77 -6.93
CA THR A 52 -20.42 2.21 -6.70
C THR A 52 -19.55 2.61 -5.52
N LEU A 53 -18.56 3.48 -5.76
CA LEU A 53 -17.70 4.08 -4.75
C LEU A 53 -18.21 5.48 -4.39
N TYR A 54 -18.66 5.67 -3.16
CA TYR A 54 -19.07 6.96 -2.59
C TYR A 54 -17.88 7.62 -1.91
N ASN A 55 -17.12 8.44 -2.64
CA ASN A 55 -15.92 9.11 -2.13
C ASN A 55 -15.78 10.57 -2.56
N THR A 56 -16.82 11.17 -3.13
CA THR A 56 -16.82 12.57 -3.62
C THR A 56 -15.69 12.83 -4.63
N PRO A 57 -15.74 12.21 -5.85
CA PRO A 57 -14.67 12.29 -6.84
C PRO A 57 -14.40 13.73 -7.29
N ARG A 58 -13.13 14.08 -7.49
CA ARG A 58 -12.68 15.43 -7.89
C ARG A 58 -12.72 15.70 -9.39
N GLY A 59 -13.50 15.01 -10.12
CA GLY A 59 -13.62 15.22 -11.56
C GLY A 59 -14.06 13.97 -12.29
N PHE A 60 -14.13 14.08 -13.61
CA PHE A 60 -14.54 12.96 -14.44
C PHE A 60 -13.41 11.95 -14.56
N ASP A 61 -13.72 10.70 -14.30
CA ASP A 61 -12.80 9.58 -14.42
C ASP A 61 -13.42 8.49 -15.31
N LYS A 62 -12.60 7.83 -16.11
CA LYS A 62 -13.00 6.68 -16.95
C LYS A 62 -12.80 5.35 -16.18
N SER A 63 -13.16 5.31 -14.92
CA SER A 63 -13.14 4.09 -14.12
C SER A 63 -14.13 3.05 -14.64
N PRO A 64 -13.84 1.75 -14.56
CA PRO A 64 -14.79 0.71 -14.91
C PRO A 64 -15.92 0.53 -13.87
N PHE A 65 -15.94 1.34 -12.82
CA PHE A 65 -16.94 1.37 -11.75
C PHE A 65 -17.49 2.79 -11.57
N HIS A 66 -18.66 2.91 -10.94
CA HIS A 66 -19.26 4.22 -10.68
C HIS A 66 -18.61 4.89 -9.46
N GLN A 67 -18.43 6.22 -9.54
CA GLN A 67 -18.08 7.06 -8.40
C GLN A 67 -19.15 8.12 -8.19
N SER A 68 -19.49 8.38 -6.92
CA SER A 68 -20.52 9.35 -6.53
C SER A 68 -20.10 10.16 -5.31
N ASN A 69 -20.80 11.26 -5.06
CA ASN A 69 -20.61 12.02 -3.83
C ASN A 69 -21.07 11.20 -2.62
N ILE A 70 -20.38 11.34 -1.50
CA ILE A 70 -20.79 10.71 -0.24
C ILE A 70 -22.19 11.16 0.18
N GLN A 71 -22.54 12.41 -0.11
CA GLN A 71 -23.86 12.97 0.19
C GLN A 71 -25.00 12.33 -0.62
N ASP A 72 -24.70 11.72 -1.77
CA ASP A 72 -25.68 11.01 -2.59
C ASP A 72 -25.96 9.59 -2.10
N PHE A 73 -25.26 9.12 -1.06
CA PHE A 73 -25.47 7.81 -0.48
C PHE A 73 -26.89 7.70 0.09
N ASN A 74 -27.63 6.72 -0.38
CA ASN A 74 -28.97 6.42 0.10
C ASN A 74 -29.01 5.03 0.76
N GLY A 75 -29.08 4.99 2.08
CA GLY A 75 -29.15 3.74 2.83
C GLY A 75 -30.34 2.84 2.49
N ALA A 76 -31.47 3.41 2.03
CA ALA A 76 -32.66 2.65 1.66
C ALA A 76 -32.57 1.97 0.28
N GLN A 77 -31.57 2.32 -0.54
CA GLN A 77 -31.38 1.72 -1.84
C GLN A 77 -30.97 0.24 -1.73
N ASP A 78 -31.53 -0.60 -2.63
CA ASP A 78 -31.21 -2.02 -2.65
C ASP A 78 -29.75 -2.26 -3.11
N ARG A 79 -29.05 -3.08 -2.35
CA ARG A 79 -27.70 -3.58 -2.63
C ARG A 79 -27.48 -4.94 -1.96
N ASP A 80 -26.57 -5.73 -2.51
CA ASP A 80 -26.17 -6.99 -1.89
C ASP A 80 -25.19 -6.76 -0.75
N VAL A 81 -24.19 -5.87 -0.96
CA VAL A 81 -23.12 -5.60 -0.02
C VAL A 81 -22.89 -4.09 0.13
N LEU A 82 -22.69 -3.66 1.37
CA LEU A 82 -22.24 -2.32 1.75
C LEU A 82 -20.90 -2.42 2.46
N ILE A 83 -19.82 -1.98 1.80
CA ILE A 83 -18.50 -1.90 2.39
C ILE A 83 -18.29 -0.51 2.98
N ILE A 84 -17.96 -0.44 4.26
CA ILE A 84 -17.54 0.78 4.94
C ILE A 84 -16.03 0.76 4.94
N PHE A 85 -15.44 1.68 4.19
CA PHE A 85 -14.00 1.71 4.00
C PHE A 85 -13.33 2.62 5.03
N ARG A 86 -12.32 2.06 5.70
CA ARG A 86 -11.39 2.73 6.59
C ARG A 86 -12.05 3.22 7.90
N SER A 87 -12.72 4.37 7.87
CA SER A 87 -13.28 5.00 9.07
C SER A 87 -14.73 4.62 9.34
N PRO A 88 -15.14 4.54 10.60
CA PRO A 88 -16.54 4.44 10.98
C PRO A 88 -17.40 5.49 10.27
N ASN A 89 -18.48 5.04 9.66
CA ASN A 89 -19.48 5.93 9.06
C ASN A 89 -20.87 5.52 9.54
N TYR A 90 -21.50 6.37 10.35
CA TYR A 90 -22.79 6.08 10.97
C TYR A 90 -24.00 6.25 10.05
N GLN A 91 -23.82 6.71 8.80
CA GLN A 91 -24.88 6.68 7.77
C GLN A 91 -25.32 5.26 7.41
N VAL A 92 -24.60 4.26 7.88
CA VAL A 92 -24.96 2.85 7.69
C VAL A 92 -26.06 2.35 8.64
N ASP A 93 -26.42 3.13 9.65
CA ASP A 93 -27.53 2.75 10.54
C ASP A 93 -28.83 2.64 9.73
N GLY A 94 -29.44 1.45 9.72
CA GLY A 94 -30.63 1.14 8.93
C GLY A 94 -30.40 0.97 7.42
N ALA A 95 -29.17 1.08 6.92
CA ALA A 95 -28.87 0.82 5.52
C ALA A 95 -29.10 -0.66 5.15
N LYS A 96 -29.56 -0.90 3.91
CA LYS A 96 -29.75 -2.23 3.34
C LYS A 96 -28.42 -2.83 2.89
N GLY A 97 -28.40 -4.15 2.68
CA GLY A 97 -27.26 -4.94 2.27
C GLY A 97 -26.42 -5.43 3.45
N LYS A 98 -25.58 -6.42 3.19
CA LYS A 98 -24.63 -6.95 4.17
C LYS A 98 -23.54 -5.90 4.43
N LYS A 99 -23.38 -5.50 5.68
CA LYS A 99 -22.45 -4.45 6.10
C LYS A 99 -21.09 -5.04 6.45
N ILE A 100 -20.05 -4.59 5.77
CA ILE A 100 -18.69 -5.04 5.98
C ILE A 100 -17.80 -3.81 6.24
N TRP A 101 -17.18 -3.76 7.40
CA TRP A 101 -16.18 -2.73 7.69
C TRP A 101 -14.81 -3.22 7.25
N TRP A 102 -14.25 -2.60 6.22
CA TRP A 102 -12.89 -2.84 5.74
C TRP A 102 -11.96 -1.80 6.35
N SER A 103 -11.32 -2.14 7.46
CA SER A 103 -10.38 -1.27 8.16
C SER A 103 -8.98 -1.37 7.58
N CYS A 104 -8.31 -0.21 7.49
CA CYS A 104 -6.93 -0.08 6.99
C CYS A 104 -6.05 0.76 7.92
N ASP A 105 -6.53 1.17 9.09
CA ASP A 105 -5.82 2.04 10.02
C ASP A 105 -5.76 1.47 11.45
N GLN A 106 -4.74 1.90 12.20
CA GLN A 106 -4.65 1.64 13.64
C GLN A 106 -5.70 2.46 14.40
N TYR A 107 -5.89 3.69 13.98
CA TYR A 107 -6.90 4.62 14.49
C TYR A 107 -7.26 5.63 13.38
N THR A 108 -8.45 6.18 13.46
CA THR A 108 -8.92 7.25 12.56
C THR A 108 -10.07 8.02 13.23
N ILE A 109 -10.83 8.78 12.46
CA ILE A 109 -11.99 9.50 12.96
C ILE A 109 -13.08 8.51 13.38
N GLY A 110 -13.68 8.74 14.54
CA GLY A 110 -14.73 7.90 15.11
C GLY A 110 -14.22 6.85 16.11
N SER A 111 -15.12 6.12 16.70
CA SER A 111 -14.81 5.10 17.69
C SER A 111 -14.97 3.69 17.11
N PHE A 112 -13.88 2.99 16.94
CA PHE A 112 -13.85 1.62 16.42
C PHE A 112 -14.66 0.67 17.30
N LYS A 113 -14.52 0.77 18.62
CA LYS A 113 -15.23 -0.06 19.58
C LYS A 113 -16.77 0.08 19.48
N TYR A 114 -17.27 1.31 19.28
CA TYR A 114 -18.70 1.57 19.16
C TYR A 114 -19.24 1.29 17.75
N PHE A 115 -18.38 1.27 16.76
CA PHE A 115 -18.77 1.02 15.37
C PHE A 115 -18.80 -0.49 15.05
N ALA A 116 -17.88 -1.27 15.58
CA ALA A 116 -17.78 -2.70 15.32
C ALA A 116 -19.11 -3.48 15.44
N PRO A 117 -19.97 -3.24 16.46
CA PRO A 117 -21.26 -3.93 16.56
C PRO A 117 -22.32 -3.55 15.51
N LYS A 118 -22.05 -2.52 14.69
CA LYS A 118 -23.00 -2.01 13.68
C LYS A 118 -22.85 -2.67 12.32
N VAL A 119 -21.88 -3.56 12.17
CA VAL A 119 -21.57 -4.26 10.93
C VAL A 119 -21.60 -5.76 11.08
N ASP A 120 -21.88 -6.46 9.99
CA ASP A 120 -21.99 -7.93 9.99
C ASP A 120 -20.61 -8.60 9.99
N LYS A 121 -19.62 -7.96 9.37
CA LYS A 121 -18.23 -8.44 9.26
C LYS A 121 -17.25 -7.29 9.39
N ILE A 122 -16.04 -7.63 9.90
CA ILE A 122 -14.90 -6.72 9.95
C ILE A 122 -13.75 -7.38 9.23
N VAL A 123 -13.20 -6.67 8.24
CA VAL A 123 -12.02 -7.09 7.48
C VAL A 123 -10.83 -6.25 7.90
N THR A 124 -9.76 -6.91 8.33
CA THR A 124 -8.44 -6.34 8.62
C THR A 124 -7.44 -6.77 7.55
N ILE A 125 -6.36 -6.01 7.37
CA ILE A 125 -5.44 -6.16 6.23
C ILE A 125 -4.17 -6.98 6.54
N SER A 126 -4.06 -7.50 7.76
CA SER A 126 -3.03 -8.46 8.17
C SER A 126 -3.40 -9.11 9.51
N GLN A 127 -2.69 -10.18 9.87
CA GLN A 127 -2.82 -10.78 11.21
C GLN A 127 -2.39 -9.81 12.30
N PHE A 128 -1.30 -9.06 12.11
CA PHE A 128 -0.88 -8.01 13.04
C PHE A 128 -2.00 -6.99 13.29
N HIS A 129 -2.70 -6.58 12.24
CA HIS A 129 -3.84 -5.65 12.35
C HIS A 129 -5.00 -6.25 13.15
N ALA A 130 -5.33 -7.53 12.92
CA ALA A 130 -6.34 -8.24 13.70
C ALA A 130 -5.98 -8.34 15.18
N ASP A 131 -4.73 -8.67 15.48
CA ASP A 131 -4.21 -8.76 16.85
C ASP A 131 -4.19 -7.38 17.54
N TYR A 132 -3.85 -6.33 16.79
CA TYR A 132 -3.95 -4.95 17.26
C TYR A 132 -5.39 -4.56 17.63
N PHE A 133 -6.37 -4.91 16.78
CA PHE A 133 -7.79 -4.67 17.06
C PHE A 133 -8.28 -5.39 18.31
N LYS A 134 -7.86 -6.64 18.49
CA LYS A 134 -8.15 -7.40 19.70
C LYS A 134 -7.55 -6.73 20.94
N LYS A 135 -6.27 -6.38 20.88
CA LYS A 135 -5.52 -5.81 22.00
C LYS A 135 -6.04 -4.42 22.41
N GLU A 136 -6.18 -3.51 21.44
CA GLU A 136 -6.45 -2.10 21.72
C GLU A 136 -7.95 -1.79 21.85
N TYR A 137 -8.80 -2.50 21.11
CA TYR A 137 -10.24 -2.22 21.06
C TYR A 137 -11.12 -3.33 21.61
N GLY A 138 -10.58 -4.51 21.90
CA GLY A 138 -11.35 -5.70 22.28
C GLY A 138 -12.22 -6.25 21.15
N ILE A 139 -11.84 -6.00 19.89
CA ILE A 139 -12.54 -6.48 18.69
C ILE A 139 -11.88 -7.79 18.25
N GLU A 140 -12.57 -8.92 18.46
CA GLU A 140 -12.01 -10.26 18.19
C GLU A 140 -12.54 -10.89 16.89
N ASN A 141 -13.72 -10.49 16.44
CA ASN A 141 -14.38 -11.12 15.28
C ASN A 141 -13.98 -10.43 13.98
N THR A 142 -12.72 -10.56 13.59
CA THR A 142 -12.20 -10.00 12.34
C THR A 142 -11.83 -11.12 11.36
N THR A 143 -11.92 -10.83 10.07
CA THR A 143 -11.42 -11.66 8.98
C THR A 143 -10.21 -10.96 8.38
N VAL A 144 -9.10 -11.67 8.24
CA VAL A 144 -7.88 -11.12 7.63
C VAL A 144 -7.93 -11.32 6.13
N ILE A 145 -7.83 -10.22 5.36
CA ILE A 145 -7.64 -10.25 3.90
C ILE A 145 -6.53 -9.27 3.56
N ASP A 146 -5.43 -9.78 3.00
CA ASP A 146 -4.33 -8.94 2.54
C ASP A 146 -4.81 -7.95 1.47
N LEU A 147 -4.11 -6.82 1.33
CA LEU A 147 -4.39 -5.89 0.24
C LEU A 147 -3.87 -6.45 -1.11
N PRO A 148 -4.60 -6.25 -2.22
CA PRO A 148 -4.21 -6.77 -3.52
C PRO A 148 -3.04 -5.98 -4.12
N VAL A 149 -2.04 -6.66 -4.66
CA VAL A 149 -1.03 -6.04 -5.52
C VAL A 149 -1.46 -6.19 -6.98
N ARG A 150 -1.27 -5.15 -7.78
CA ARG A 150 -1.57 -5.10 -9.22
C ARG A 150 -0.50 -5.87 -10.01
N THR A 151 -0.47 -7.18 -9.85
CA THR A 151 0.60 -8.05 -10.37
C THR A 151 0.81 -7.95 -11.87
N TRP A 152 -0.26 -7.67 -12.63
CA TRP A 152 -0.22 -7.49 -14.09
C TRP A 152 0.59 -6.27 -14.56
N GLU A 153 0.81 -5.28 -13.70
CA GLU A 153 1.63 -4.11 -14.03
C GLU A 153 3.12 -4.44 -14.09
N TYR A 154 3.53 -5.53 -13.44
CA TYR A 154 4.91 -6.01 -13.34
C TYR A 154 5.29 -7.06 -14.40
N GLU A 155 4.40 -7.32 -15.35
CA GLU A 155 4.66 -8.23 -16.47
C GLU A 155 5.37 -7.51 -17.62
N GLN A 156 6.54 -6.94 -17.32
CA GLN A 156 7.35 -6.18 -18.25
C GLN A 156 8.79 -6.69 -18.21
N ASP A 157 9.40 -6.84 -19.39
CA ASP A 157 10.82 -7.24 -19.50
C ASP A 157 11.72 -6.00 -19.32
N ILE A 158 12.06 -5.70 -18.08
CA ILE A 158 12.94 -4.59 -17.72
C ILE A 158 14.16 -5.15 -16.97
N THR A 159 15.35 -4.89 -17.53
CA THR A 159 16.61 -5.32 -16.91
C THR A 159 16.89 -4.51 -15.65
N LYS A 160 17.22 -5.21 -14.57
CA LYS A 160 17.64 -4.58 -13.32
C LYS A 160 18.94 -3.78 -13.49
N VAL A 161 19.01 -2.65 -12.84
CA VAL A 161 20.23 -1.84 -12.77
C VAL A 161 21.07 -2.33 -11.59
N PRO A 162 22.33 -2.77 -11.83
CA PRO A 162 23.17 -3.29 -10.77
C PRO A 162 23.32 -2.31 -9.60
N LYS A 163 23.27 -2.84 -8.37
CA LYS A 163 23.46 -2.09 -7.12
C LYS A 163 22.46 -0.93 -6.92
N ARG A 164 21.30 -0.97 -7.60
CA ARG A 164 20.27 0.05 -7.42
C ARG A 164 19.37 -0.28 -6.24
N CYS A 165 19.27 0.68 -5.30
CA CYS A 165 18.26 0.71 -4.25
C CYS A 165 17.08 1.59 -4.65
N LEU A 166 15.88 1.25 -4.16
CA LEU A 166 14.67 2.08 -4.31
C LEU A 166 14.04 2.32 -2.93
N PHE A 167 13.63 3.55 -2.66
CA PHE A 167 12.76 3.88 -1.54
C PHE A 167 11.45 4.49 -2.08
N SER A 168 10.33 3.78 -1.94
CA SER A 168 9.03 4.11 -2.55
C SER A 168 7.89 4.27 -1.54
N SER A 169 8.19 4.72 -0.33
CA SER A 169 7.17 5.01 0.69
C SER A 169 7.20 6.48 1.07
N ILE A 170 6.26 6.93 1.92
CA ILE A 170 6.31 8.27 2.47
C ILE A 170 7.56 8.46 3.35
N PRO A 171 8.08 9.69 3.47
CA PRO A 171 9.33 9.94 4.19
C PRO A 171 9.35 9.44 5.63
N ASP A 172 8.21 9.48 6.33
CA ASP A 172 8.09 9.06 7.73
C ASP A 172 8.33 7.56 7.96
N ARG A 173 8.43 6.79 6.90
CA ARG A 173 8.72 5.35 6.95
C ARG A 173 10.22 5.04 6.93
N GLY A 174 11.03 5.94 7.48
CA GLY A 174 12.46 5.73 7.69
C GLY A 174 13.37 6.35 6.64
N LEU A 175 12.89 7.26 5.77
CA LEU A 175 13.75 7.91 4.78
C LEU A 175 14.92 8.64 5.43
N GLY A 176 14.70 9.40 6.51
CA GLY A 176 15.76 10.09 7.23
C GLY A 176 16.83 9.14 7.81
N ILE A 177 16.40 7.97 8.28
CA ILE A 177 17.31 6.91 8.77
C ILE A 177 18.16 6.38 7.61
N LEU A 178 17.53 6.07 6.47
CA LEU A 178 18.25 5.60 5.28
C LEU A 178 19.26 6.63 4.78
N LEU A 179 18.87 7.89 4.66
CA LEU A 179 19.77 8.94 4.21
C LEU A 179 20.95 9.18 5.17
N GLY A 180 20.72 9.00 6.48
CA GLY A 180 21.78 9.10 7.49
C GLY A 180 22.85 8.00 7.36
N MET A 181 22.45 6.77 6.95
CA MET A 181 23.40 5.66 6.76
C MET A 181 23.95 5.55 5.34
N TRP A 182 23.38 6.27 4.36
CA TRP A 182 23.77 6.18 2.96
C TRP A 182 25.26 6.47 2.67
N PRO A 183 25.93 7.44 3.33
CA PRO A 183 27.37 7.64 3.17
C PRO A 183 28.21 6.40 3.46
N ASN A 184 27.89 5.63 4.50
CA ASN A 184 28.57 4.38 4.82
C ASN A 184 28.36 3.34 3.71
N ILE A 185 27.13 3.20 3.21
CA ILE A 185 26.79 2.27 2.13
C ILE A 185 27.59 2.59 0.87
N VAL A 186 27.56 3.85 0.40
CA VAL A 186 28.24 4.24 -0.85
C VAL A 186 29.77 4.26 -0.72
N ASN A 187 30.31 4.46 0.47
CA ASN A 187 31.76 4.35 0.70
C ASN A 187 32.24 2.89 0.61
N THR A 188 31.41 1.93 1.02
CA THR A 188 31.71 0.50 0.97
C THR A 188 31.36 -0.13 -0.38
N VAL A 189 30.29 0.34 -1.03
CA VAL A 189 29.83 -0.09 -2.35
C VAL A 189 29.72 1.16 -3.25
N PRO A 190 30.81 1.61 -3.89
CA PRO A 190 30.85 2.88 -4.63
C PRO A 190 29.86 2.96 -5.81
N GLU A 191 29.46 1.84 -6.37
CA GLU A 191 28.49 1.72 -7.46
C GLU A 191 27.04 1.76 -6.97
N ALA A 192 26.81 1.70 -5.65
CA ALA A 192 25.45 1.75 -5.10
C ALA A 192 24.75 3.05 -5.50
N SER A 193 23.51 2.94 -5.91
CA SER A 193 22.64 4.09 -6.24
C SER A 193 21.30 3.98 -5.53
N LEU A 194 20.72 5.11 -5.15
CA LEU A 194 19.41 5.19 -4.49
C LEU A 194 18.47 6.07 -5.29
N VAL A 195 17.34 5.53 -5.68
CA VAL A 195 16.21 6.28 -6.23
C VAL A 195 15.15 6.43 -5.16
N ILE A 196 14.65 7.65 -4.97
CA ILE A 196 13.61 7.97 -3.98
C ILE A 196 12.38 8.50 -4.73
N THR A 197 11.27 7.77 -4.62
CA THR A 197 9.98 8.17 -5.18
C THR A 197 8.99 8.60 -4.09
N SER A 198 9.53 8.95 -2.93
CA SER A 198 8.81 9.33 -1.72
C SER A 198 8.29 10.77 -1.80
N ASP A 199 7.03 10.99 -1.41
CA ASP A 199 6.43 12.33 -1.40
C ASP A 199 5.19 12.36 -0.48
N TYR A 200 5.03 13.42 0.31
CA TYR A 200 3.83 13.64 1.11
C TYR A 200 2.58 13.98 0.26
N ARG A 201 2.76 14.39 -1.00
CA ARG A 201 1.64 14.62 -1.93
C ARG A 201 0.82 13.36 -2.18
N LEU A 202 1.37 12.16 -1.96
CA LEU A 202 0.62 10.90 -1.99
C LEU A 202 -0.51 10.84 -0.95
N TRP A 203 -0.43 11.66 0.10
CA TRP A 203 -1.48 11.85 1.10
C TRP A 203 -2.35 13.08 0.86
N GLY A 204 -2.24 13.72 -0.32
CA GLY A 204 -2.96 14.95 -0.63
C GLY A 204 -2.43 16.19 0.09
N VAL A 205 -1.26 16.10 0.74
CA VAL A 205 -0.64 17.23 1.43
C VAL A 205 0.07 18.12 0.41
N GLN A 206 -0.39 19.33 0.21
CA GLN A 206 0.16 20.30 -0.75
C GLN A 206 1.40 21.05 -0.25
N ALA A 207 1.94 20.68 0.90
CA ALA A 207 3.01 21.45 1.54
C ALA A 207 4.41 21.04 1.04
N PRO A 208 5.39 21.97 1.04
CA PRO A 208 6.79 21.67 0.71
C PRO A 208 7.51 20.92 1.85
N MET A 209 6.88 19.88 2.40
CA MET A 209 7.39 19.12 3.55
C MET A 209 8.63 18.29 3.21
N ASN A 210 8.96 18.13 1.93
CA ASN A 210 10.14 17.40 1.50
C ASN A 210 11.43 18.24 1.54
N ASN A 211 11.38 19.54 1.85
CA ASN A 211 12.54 20.42 1.77
C ASN A 211 13.74 19.94 2.57
N GLN A 212 13.51 19.37 3.77
CA GLN A 212 14.58 18.79 4.58
C GLN A 212 15.28 17.61 3.89
N TYR A 213 14.50 16.72 3.25
CA TYR A 213 15.07 15.56 2.55
C TYR A 213 15.77 15.95 1.26
N VAL A 214 15.26 16.96 0.54
CA VAL A 214 15.93 17.54 -0.63
C VAL A 214 17.29 18.12 -0.23
N ALA A 215 17.36 18.85 0.88
CA ALA A 215 18.61 19.38 1.40
C ALA A 215 19.62 18.28 1.81
N MET A 216 19.12 17.20 2.46
CA MET A 216 19.96 16.04 2.79
C MET A 216 20.51 15.37 1.53
N VAL A 217 19.65 15.12 0.53
CA VAL A 217 20.02 14.44 -0.72
C VAL A 217 21.05 15.23 -1.52
N ALA A 218 21.00 16.58 -1.52
CA ALA A 218 21.90 17.44 -2.27
C ALA A 218 23.39 17.20 -1.96
N ASN A 219 23.71 16.66 -0.78
CA ASN A 219 25.07 16.39 -0.33
C ASN A 219 25.44 14.89 -0.38
N LEU A 220 24.56 14.03 -0.90
CA LEU A 220 24.79 12.59 -0.96
C LEU A 220 25.16 12.14 -2.37
N LYS A 221 26.13 11.23 -2.45
CA LYS A 221 26.55 10.64 -3.73
C LYS A 221 25.53 9.59 -4.19
N ASN A 222 25.29 9.54 -5.50
CA ASN A 222 24.48 8.51 -6.16
C ASN A 222 23.03 8.43 -5.65
N VAL A 223 22.45 9.53 -5.17
CA VAL A 223 21.06 9.61 -4.74
C VAL A 223 20.26 10.48 -5.71
N THR A 224 19.14 9.96 -6.17
CA THR A 224 18.20 10.68 -7.04
C THR A 224 16.83 10.76 -6.37
N MET A 225 16.38 11.98 -6.08
CA MET A 225 15.04 12.21 -5.53
C MET A 225 14.07 12.61 -6.64
N ARG A 226 13.11 11.75 -6.95
CA ARG A 226 12.08 11.97 -7.99
C ARG A 226 10.78 12.52 -7.42
N GLY A 227 10.53 12.32 -6.12
CA GLY A 227 9.24 12.64 -5.52
C GLY A 227 8.11 11.73 -6.02
N ALA A 228 6.86 12.19 -5.95
CA ALA A 228 5.73 11.48 -6.52
C ALA A 228 5.84 11.46 -8.05
N ILE A 229 5.72 10.28 -8.62
CA ILE A 229 5.78 10.01 -10.06
C ILE A 229 4.56 9.22 -10.50
N ARG A 230 4.31 9.17 -11.80
CA ARG A 230 3.22 8.38 -12.38
C ARG A 230 3.34 6.90 -12.02
N ARG A 231 2.22 6.20 -11.89
CA ARG A 231 2.19 4.78 -11.57
C ARG A 231 3.07 3.94 -12.49
N SER A 232 2.97 4.17 -13.80
CA SER A 232 3.76 3.45 -14.79
C SER A 232 5.28 3.66 -14.63
N GLU A 233 5.69 4.88 -14.25
CA GLU A 233 7.10 5.18 -13.97
C GLU A 233 7.57 4.54 -12.66
N LEU A 234 6.70 4.51 -11.63
CA LEU A 234 7.00 3.85 -10.37
C LEU A 234 7.25 2.35 -10.59
N VAL A 235 6.38 1.68 -11.32
CA VAL A 235 6.55 0.26 -11.68
C VAL A 235 7.88 0.02 -12.41
N GLN A 236 8.26 0.90 -13.35
CA GLN A 236 9.55 0.80 -14.03
C GLN A 236 10.73 0.98 -13.07
N GLU A 237 10.67 1.93 -12.13
CA GLU A 237 11.75 2.09 -11.14
C GLU A 237 11.81 0.89 -10.19
N GLN A 238 10.66 0.30 -9.82
CA GLN A 238 10.62 -0.93 -9.05
C GLN A 238 11.24 -2.11 -9.82
N LEU A 239 10.89 -2.30 -11.08
CA LEU A 239 11.48 -3.38 -11.91
C LEU A 239 12.99 -3.22 -12.11
N LYS A 240 13.52 -1.99 -12.13
CA LYS A 240 14.96 -1.70 -12.26
C LYS A 240 15.75 -1.89 -10.97
N ALA A 241 15.13 -1.83 -9.81
CA ALA A 241 15.84 -1.87 -8.53
C ALA A 241 16.17 -3.30 -8.08
N GLU A 242 17.26 -3.47 -7.35
CA GLU A 242 17.69 -4.74 -6.77
C GLU A 242 17.34 -4.87 -5.29
N VAL A 243 17.37 -3.78 -4.53
CA VAL A 243 17.18 -3.79 -3.07
C VAL A 243 16.19 -2.69 -2.68
N LEU A 244 15.25 -3.03 -1.79
CA LEU A 244 14.41 -2.08 -1.08
C LEU A 244 14.93 -1.94 0.36
N PRO A 245 15.77 -0.94 0.68
CA PRO A 245 16.13 -0.64 2.05
C PRO A 245 14.98 0.08 2.74
N TYR A 246 14.31 -0.59 3.68
CA TYR A 246 13.12 -0.07 4.34
C TYR A 246 13.28 -0.03 5.86
N PRO A 247 14.10 0.91 6.41
CA PRO A 247 14.36 1.03 7.85
C PRO A 247 13.18 1.69 8.59
N CYS A 248 11.99 1.13 8.41
CA CYS A 248 10.76 1.61 9.02
C CYS A 248 10.83 1.52 10.55
N ASN A 249 10.33 2.55 11.23
CA ASN A 249 10.19 2.59 12.69
C ASN A 249 8.72 2.75 13.11
N TYR A 250 7.80 2.41 12.22
CA TYR A 250 6.35 2.50 12.43
C TYR A 250 5.75 1.09 12.34
N ASP A 251 4.79 0.78 13.21
CA ASP A 251 4.04 -0.48 13.19
C ASP A 251 3.14 -0.54 11.94
N GLU A 252 3.71 -0.99 10.84
CA GLU A 252 2.96 -1.17 9.58
C GLU A 252 1.84 -2.19 9.76
N LEU A 253 0.68 -1.89 9.16
CA LEU A 253 -0.45 -2.82 9.15
C LEU A 253 -0.44 -3.77 7.94
N PHE A 254 0.29 -3.44 6.88
CA PHE A 254 0.45 -4.28 5.68
C PHE A 254 1.79 -4.03 4.98
N CYS A 255 2.07 -2.80 4.56
CA CYS A 255 3.23 -2.32 3.81
C CYS A 255 3.22 -2.67 2.31
N TYR A 256 2.51 -1.86 1.52
CA TYR A 256 2.50 -1.96 0.06
C TYR A 256 3.90 -1.86 -0.56
N ALA A 257 4.76 -0.98 -0.04
CA ALA A 257 6.10 -0.80 -0.59
C ALA A 257 6.91 -2.11 -0.61
N VAL A 258 6.76 -2.95 0.43
CA VAL A 258 7.40 -4.27 0.51
C VAL A 258 6.70 -5.27 -0.42
N ALA A 259 5.37 -5.37 -0.35
CA ALA A 259 4.62 -6.32 -1.18
C ALA A 259 4.84 -6.08 -2.69
N GLU A 260 4.84 -4.82 -3.13
CA GLU A 260 5.13 -4.46 -4.52
C GLU A 260 6.59 -4.71 -4.90
N ALA A 261 7.53 -4.43 -4.00
CA ALA A 261 8.95 -4.71 -4.24
C ALA A 261 9.18 -6.20 -4.50
N GLU A 262 8.57 -7.06 -3.71
CA GLU A 262 8.68 -8.51 -3.89
C GLU A 262 8.06 -8.99 -5.19
N VAL A 263 6.90 -8.46 -5.58
CA VAL A 263 6.27 -8.75 -6.88
C VAL A 263 7.16 -8.29 -8.03
N ALA A 264 7.89 -7.17 -7.86
CA ALA A 264 8.86 -6.66 -8.83
C ALA A 264 10.22 -7.39 -8.81
N GLY A 265 10.42 -8.39 -7.94
CA GLY A 265 11.69 -9.08 -7.77
C GLY A 265 12.78 -8.18 -7.15
N ILE A 266 12.42 -7.31 -6.24
CA ILE A 266 13.34 -6.51 -5.43
C ILE A 266 13.51 -7.23 -4.09
N LEU A 267 14.73 -7.34 -3.58
CA LEU A 267 15.01 -7.87 -2.26
C LEU A 267 14.69 -6.82 -1.19
N PRO A 268 13.63 -6.98 -0.38
CA PRO A 268 13.40 -6.08 0.74
C PRO A 268 14.36 -6.39 1.89
N VAL A 269 14.84 -5.32 2.54
CA VAL A 269 15.53 -5.38 3.82
C VAL A 269 14.72 -4.54 4.81
N THR A 270 14.15 -5.18 5.83
CA THR A 270 13.23 -4.53 6.78
C THR A 270 13.61 -4.85 8.23
N PRO A 271 13.20 -4.03 9.20
CA PRO A 271 13.21 -4.45 10.60
C PRO A 271 12.08 -5.45 10.88
N HIS A 272 12.15 -6.12 12.04
CA HIS A 272 11.05 -6.87 12.62
C HIS A 272 10.09 -5.91 13.32
N ILE A 273 9.04 -5.42 12.63
CA ILE A 273 8.09 -4.47 13.20
C ILE A 273 6.73 -4.57 12.51
N GLY A 274 5.66 -4.66 13.30
CA GLY A 274 4.30 -4.70 12.79
C GLY A 274 4.06 -5.84 11.81
N ALA A 275 3.32 -5.58 10.75
CA ALA A 275 3.03 -6.56 9.71
C ALA A 275 4.23 -6.89 8.81
N LEU A 276 5.37 -6.19 8.92
CA LEU A 276 6.57 -6.54 8.17
C LEU A 276 7.04 -7.97 8.45
N ASP A 277 6.83 -8.48 9.66
CA ASP A 277 7.14 -9.87 10.01
C ASP A 277 6.44 -10.91 9.14
N THR A 278 5.32 -10.54 8.55
CA THR A 278 4.54 -11.45 7.70
C THR A 278 4.48 -11.00 6.24
N THR A 279 4.61 -9.71 5.94
CA THR A 279 4.57 -9.20 4.57
C THR A 279 5.91 -9.39 3.87
N ASN A 280 7.04 -9.28 4.59
CA ASN A 280 8.37 -9.43 4.00
C ASN A 280 8.78 -10.90 3.92
N PHE A 281 9.06 -11.39 2.72
CA PHE A 281 9.69 -12.69 2.42
C PHE A 281 11.20 -12.56 2.17
N GLY A 282 11.74 -11.35 2.17
CA GLY A 282 13.15 -11.05 1.94
C GLY A 282 13.99 -11.15 3.22
N TRP A 283 14.81 -10.13 3.45
CA TRP A 283 15.74 -10.12 4.59
C TRP A 283 15.26 -9.22 5.72
N PHE A 284 15.59 -9.64 6.95
CA PHE A 284 15.38 -8.84 8.16
C PHE A 284 16.70 -8.36 8.74
N SER A 285 16.67 -7.19 9.39
CA SER A 285 17.85 -6.60 10.01
C SER A 285 17.51 -5.86 11.30
N GLY A 286 18.39 -5.97 12.28
CA GLY A 286 18.39 -5.09 13.45
C GLY A 286 18.75 -3.66 13.05
N ARG A 287 18.39 -2.71 13.91
CA ARG A 287 18.61 -1.28 13.64
C ARG A 287 20.09 -0.93 13.44
N ASP A 288 20.94 -1.46 14.29
CA ASP A 288 22.39 -1.14 14.31
C ASP A 288 23.13 -1.81 13.15
N GLU A 289 22.62 -2.93 12.64
CA GLU A 289 23.20 -3.71 11.56
C GLU A 289 22.59 -3.38 10.19
N PHE A 290 21.69 -2.42 10.12
CA PHE A 290 20.86 -2.21 8.93
C PHE A 290 21.70 -1.81 7.71
N ALA A 291 22.67 -0.90 7.88
CA ALA A 291 23.58 -0.53 6.80
C ALA A 291 24.42 -1.72 6.31
N ASP A 292 24.94 -2.55 7.21
CA ASP A 292 25.74 -3.73 6.88
C ASP A 292 24.90 -4.78 6.15
N THR A 293 23.64 -4.94 6.55
CA THR A 293 22.71 -5.83 5.85
C THR A 293 22.41 -5.35 4.41
N ILE A 294 22.25 -4.04 4.19
CA ILE A 294 22.11 -3.48 2.84
C ILE A 294 23.40 -3.71 2.03
N ILE A 295 24.57 -3.44 2.59
CA ILE A 295 25.88 -3.67 1.95
C ILE A 295 26.02 -5.17 1.59
N LYS A 296 25.66 -6.07 2.47
CA LYS A 296 25.64 -7.51 2.20
C LYS A 296 24.69 -7.85 1.07
N ALA A 297 23.46 -7.31 1.07
CA ALA A 297 22.48 -7.54 0.02
C ALA A 297 23.01 -7.07 -1.36
N LEU A 298 23.62 -5.88 -1.40
CA LEU A 298 24.22 -5.34 -2.61
C LEU A 298 25.43 -6.14 -3.11
N ASN A 299 26.20 -6.77 -2.23
CA ASN A 299 27.39 -7.56 -2.57
C ASN A 299 27.11 -9.05 -2.77
N THR A 300 25.89 -9.51 -2.48
CA THR A 300 25.51 -10.90 -2.73
C THR A 300 25.42 -11.13 -4.26
N PRO A 301 26.05 -12.17 -4.81
CA PRO A 301 25.98 -12.49 -6.23
C PRO A 301 24.54 -12.62 -6.72
N ARG A 302 24.24 -12.01 -7.87
CA ARG A 302 22.86 -12.00 -8.44
C ARG A 302 22.28 -13.38 -8.63
N GLU A 303 23.09 -14.36 -9.02
CA GLU A 303 22.62 -15.74 -9.20
C GLU A 303 22.10 -16.33 -7.88
N SER A 304 22.76 -16.00 -6.76
CA SER A 304 22.30 -16.43 -5.43
C SER A 304 21.05 -15.69 -4.97
N VAL A 305 20.95 -14.40 -5.31
CA VAL A 305 19.76 -13.58 -5.01
C VAL A 305 18.61 -13.94 -5.93
N SER A 306 18.85 -14.18 -7.23
CA SER A 306 17.80 -14.47 -8.20
C SER A 306 17.05 -15.77 -7.92
N ILE A 307 17.70 -16.78 -7.33
CA ILE A 307 17.01 -17.98 -6.87
C ILE A 307 16.03 -17.62 -5.74
N SER A 308 16.49 -16.84 -4.78
CA SER A 308 15.64 -16.36 -3.68
C SER A 308 14.55 -15.40 -4.18
N GLU A 309 14.90 -14.50 -5.10
CA GLU A 309 13.95 -13.58 -5.75
C GLU A 309 12.85 -14.34 -6.50
N GLY A 310 13.20 -15.36 -7.25
CA GLY A 310 12.22 -16.20 -7.94
C GLY A 310 11.25 -16.87 -6.97
N VAL A 311 11.71 -17.28 -5.79
CA VAL A 311 10.88 -17.89 -4.75
C VAL A 311 9.96 -16.83 -4.09
N PHE A 312 10.51 -15.74 -3.57
CA PHE A 312 9.68 -14.77 -2.87
C PHE A 312 8.77 -14.00 -3.82
N THR A 313 9.19 -13.72 -5.06
CA THR A 313 8.32 -13.13 -6.09
C THR A 313 7.12 -14.03 -6.40
N LYS A 314 7.35 -15.34 -6.51
CA LYS A 314 6.26 -16.30 -6.68
C LYS A 314 5.34 -16.33 -5.46
N LEU A 315 5.90 -16.34 -4.25
CA LEU A 315 5.11 -16.29 -3.01
C LEU A 315 4.29 -15.00 -2.93
N ALA A 316 4.90 -13.84 -3.23
CA ALA A 316 4.23 -12.54 -3.21
C ALA A 316 3.10 -12.47 -4.26
N LYS A 317 3.36 -12.90 -5.50
CA LYS A 317 2.33 -12.97 -6.56
C LYS A 317 1.19 -13.90 -6.19
N THR A 318 1.47 -15.02 -5.53
CA THR A 318 0.44 -15.96 -5.06
C THR A 318 -0.36 -15.36 -3.91
N ARG A 319 0.33 -14.74 -2.93
CA ARG A 319 -0.32 -14.23 -1.72
C ARG A 319 -1.10 -12.95 -1.97
N PHE A 320 -0.50 -12.00 -2.69
CA PHE A 320 -1.08 -10.67 -2.90
C PHE A 320 -1.78 -10.54 -4.26
N GLY A 321 -1.80 -11.62 -5.05
CA GLY A 321 -2.42 -11.64 -6.37
C GLY A 321 -3.93 -11.51 -6.34
N PRO A 322 -4.52 -10.92 -7.39
CA PRO A 322 -5.95 -10.63 -7.49
C PRO A 322 -6.85 -11.83 -7.28
N GLU A 323 -6.47 -12.99 -7.83
CA GLU A 323 -7.30 -14.19 -7.80
C GLU A 323 -7.55 -14.69 -6.37
N ARG A 324 -6.48 -14.74 -5.55
CA ARG A 324 -6.60 -15.13 -4.15
C ARG A 324 -7.43 -14.12 -3.36
N ILE A 325 -7.15 -12.82 -3.53
CA ILE A 325 -7.82 -11.76 -2.79
C ILE A 325 -9.32 -11.73 -3.12
N LEU A 326 -9.69 -11.85 -4.40
CA LEU A 326 -11.09 -11.95 -4.80
C LEU A 326 -11.78 -13.17 -4.17
N ALA A 327 -11.13 -14.33 -4.17
CA ALA A 327 -11.69 -15.55 -3.57
C ALA A 327 -11.89 -15.42 -2.05
N GLU A 328 -11.04 -14.67 -1.34
CA GLU A 328 -11.21 -14.39 0.09
C GLU A 328 -12.37 -13.43 0.34
N TRP A 329 -12.52 -12.40 -0.47
CA TRP A 329 -13.68 -11.51 -0.40
C TRP A 329 -15.00 -12.24 -0.69
N ASP A 330 -15.00 -13.18 -1.66
CA ASP A 330 -16.20 -13.99 -1.95
C ASP A 330 -16.66 -14.81 -0.74
N LYS A 331 -15.72 -15.34 0.04
CA LYS A 331 -16.05 -16.03 1.30
C LYS A 331 -16.70 -15.08 2.31
N VAL A 332 -16.20 -13.85 2.40
CA VAL A 332 -16.79 -12.82 3.29
C VAL A 332 -18.16 -12.39 2.80
N PHE A 333 -18.38 -12.28 1.49
CA PHE A 333 -19.68 -11.96 0.93
C PHE A 333 -20.70 -13.06 1.17
N ALA A 334 -20.29 -14.33 1.10
CA ALA A 334 -21.16 -15.49 1.27
C ALA A 334 -21.46 -15.87 2.75
N SER A 335 -20.62 -15.44 3.73
CA SER A 335 -20.71 -15.87 5.14
C SER A 335 -21.78 -15.11 5.99
#